data_b2aef27c5ec808110d762814f78af820
#
_entry.id   b2aef27c5ec808110d762814f78af820
#
_cell.length_a   1.000
_cell.length_b   1.000
_cell.length_c   1.000
_cell.angle_alpha   90.00
_cell.angle_beta   90.00
_cell.angle_gamma   90.00
#
_symmetry.space_group_name_H-M   'P 1'
#
loop_
_entity.id
_entity.type
_entity.pdbx_description
1 polymer ?
#
loop_
_entity_poly.entity_id
_entity_poly.type
_entity_poly.pdbx_seq_one_letter_code
_entity_poly.pdbx_strand_id
1 'polypeptide(L)'
;MEGLLEKVEEIPFLPSPEALLINAAHPHEAPTEEFRTLRTRLNHMQSLQPIHTAVVTSPSPAEGKSFAAVNLALSQAQLAGNLTLLCDFDFRRPIVHNLLQTERSPGLTDYLQGKIELHQAMRRVQGTNLYVMPAGEAVINPLELLNLKEVKQMLDHLPRLFNWVILDSPPLLFAADANLLATLCHGTILVVRIGATTIDSVTRAMQSLCQNNVLGIVVNGARRGELYSKYTYYHSYYSPKDEDEHEGHEAAPEAE
;
A
#
# COMPACT_ATOMS: atom_id res chain seq x y z
N MET A 1 1.27 -14.71 -23.06
CA MET A 1 1.30 -13.89 -21.84
C MET A 1 1.69 -14.68 -20.59
N GLU A 2 1.36 -15.98 -20.50
CA GLU A 2 1.78 -16.83 -19.38
C GLU A 2 3.31 -16.89 -19.14
N GLY A 3 4.14 -16.77 -20.18
CA GLY A 3 5.60 -16.76 -20.04
C GLY A 3 6.23 -15.41 -19.68
N LEU A 4 5.44 -14.33 -19.45
CA LEU A 4 6.00 -13.02 -19.12
C LEU A 4 6.51 -13.00 -17.68
N LEU A 5 5.74 -13.50 -16.73
CA LEU A 5 6.09 -13.51 -15.31
C LEU A 5 7.23 -14.47 -14.99
N GLU A 6 7.45 -15.51 -15.81
CA GLU A 6 8.57 -16.45 -15.66
C GLU A 6 9.94 -15.83 -15.99
N LYS A 7 9.95 -14.71 -16.74
CA LYS A 7 11.16 -13.98 -17.12
C LYS A 7 11.51 -12.86 -16.13
N VAL A 8 10.66 -12.61 -15.14
CA VAL A 8 10.87 -11.53 -14.18
C VAL A 8 11.97 -11.92 -13.19
N GLU A 9 12.94 -11.02 -13.01
CA GLU A 9 14.04 -11.19 -12.06
C GLU A 9 13.53 -11.25 -10.62
N GLU A 10 14.06 -12.18 -9.83
CA GLU A 10 13.78 -12.26 -8.39
C GLU A 10 14.78 -11.42 -7.60
N ILE A 11 14.26 -10.65 -6.63
CA ILE A 11 15.06 -9.86 -5.70
C ILE A 11 14.84 -10.35 -4.26
N PRO A 12 15.87 -10.30 -3.39
CA PRO A 12 15.70 -10.64 -1.97
C PRO A 12 14.78 -9.63 -1.28
N PHE A 13 14.06 -10.09 -0.25
CA PHE A 13 13.27 -9.22 0.62
C PHE A 13 14.02 -8.99 1.93
N LEU A 14 14.74 -7.88 2.01
CA LEU A 14 15.58 -7.50 3.15
C LEU A 14 15.23 -6.08 3.62
N PRO A 15 13.98 -5.82 4.05
CA PRO A 15 13.59 -4.47 4.45
C PRO A 15 14.36 -4.01 5.69
N SER A 16 14.73 -2.73 5.73
CA SER A 16 15.26 -2.12 6.93
C SER A 16 14.20 -2.16 8.06
N PRO A 17 14.55 -2.46 9.31
CA PRO A 17 13.62 -2.39 10.44
C PRO A 17 12.94 -1.03 10.57
N GLU A 18 13.64 0.04 10.22
CA GLU A 18 13.14 1.42 10.26
C GLU A 18 12.06 1.71 9.21
N ALA A 19 12.00 0.90 8.15
CA ALA A 19 10.98 1.04 7.11
C ALA A 19 9.58 0.62 7.59
N LEU A 20 9.47 -0.09 8.72
CA LEU A 20 8.21 -0.59 9.30
C LEU A 20 7.34 -1.33 8.28
N LEU A 21 7.98 -2.10 7.40
CA LEU A 21 7.26 -2.89 6.42
C LEU A 21 6.74 -4.19 7.05
N ILE A 22 5.58 -4.62 6.57
CA ILE A 22 4.97 -5.90 6.98
C ILE A 22 5.96 -7.03 6.70
N ASN A 23 6.28 -7.78 7.77
CA ASN A 23 7.15 -8.93 7.71
C ASN A 23 6.43 -10.14 8.30
N ALA A 24 6.51 -11.28 7.61
CA ALA A 24 5.92 -12.53 8.05
C ALA A 24 6.52 -13.04 9.38
N ALA A 25 7.75 -12.60 9.74
CA ALA A 25 8.39 -12.93 11.01
C ALA A 25 7.73 -12.26 12.23
N HIS A 26 7.01 -11.14 12.03
CA HIS A 26 6.36 -10.36 13.09
C HIS A 26 4.87 -10.13 12.79
N PRO A 27 4.06 -11.20 12.75
CA PRO A 27 2.68 -11.14 12.23
C PRO A 27 1.70 -10.35 13.10
N HIS A 28 2.05 -10.05 14.35
CA HIS A 28 1.18 -9.35 15.32
C HIS A 28 1.66 -7.93 15.66
N GLU A 29 2.75 -7.48 15.04
CA GLU A 29 3.26 -6.13 15.26
C GLU A 29 2.61 -5.14 14.29
N ALA A 30 2.41 -3.91 14.78
CA ALA A 30 1.97 -2.82 13.90
C ALA A 30 3.05 -2.57 12.82
N PRO A 31 2.67 -2.36 11.55
CA PRO A 31 1.31 -2.06 11.06
C PRO A 31 0.57 -3.28 10.45
N THR A 32 0.93 -4.50 10.82
CA THR A 32 0.46 -5.72 10.12
C THR A 32 -1.07 -5.89 10.19
N GLU A 33 -1.66 -5.76 11.39
CA GLU A 33 -3.10 -5.96 11.57
C GLU A 33 -3.94 -4.85 10.91
N GLU A 34 -3.45 -3.62 10.91
CA GLU A 34 -4.09 -2.49 10.26
C GLU A 34 -4.19 -2.73 8.75
N PHE A 35 -3.10 -3.17 8.11
CA PHE A 35 -3.10 -3.47 6.68
C PHE A 35 -3.84 -4.76 6.34
N ARG A 36 -3.91 -5.76 7.22
CA ARG A 36 -4.79 -6.92 7.06
C ARG A 36 -6.27 -6.51 7.04
N THR A 37 -6.65 -5.62 7.94
CA THR A 37 -8.01 -5.07 7.98
C THR A 37 -8.33 -4.30 6.69
N LEU A 38 -7.42 -3.43 6.24
CA LEU A 38 -7.57 -2.69 4.98
C LEU A 38 -7.69 -3.65 3.79
N ARG A 39 -6.80 -4.64 3.68
CA ARG A 39 -6.85 -5.69 2.67
C ARG A 39 -8.21 -6.40 2.62
N THR A 40 -8.71 -6.81 3.78
CA THR A 40 -9.99 -7.54 3.88
C THR A 40 -11.14 -6.69 3.35
N ARG A 41 -11.18 -5.40 3.68
CA ARG A 41 -12.19 -4.47 3.18
C ARG A 41 -12.09 -4.28 1.67
N LEU A 42 -10.88 -4.09 1.13
CA LEU A 42 -10.67 -3.93 -0.31
C LEU A 42 -11.05 -5.19 -1.10
N ASN A 43 -10.70 -6.37 -0.59
CA ASN A 43 -11.07 -7.64 -1.23
C ASN A 43 -12.59 -7.89 -1.18
N HIS A 44 -13.25 -7.46 -0.10
CA HIS A 44 -14.72 -7.46 -0.06
C HIS A 44 -15.31 -6.52 -1.12
N MET A 45 -14.79 -5.31 -1.27
CA MET A 45 -15.23 -4.40 -2.35
C MET A 45 -14.96 -5.00 -3.74
N GLN A 46 -13.82 -5.65 -3.94
CA GLN A 46 -13.47 -6.33 -5.18
C GLN A 46 -14.44 -7.49 -5.50
N SER A 47 -14.96 -8.18 -4.50
CA SER A 47 -15.96 -9.23 -4.72
C SER A 47 -17.34 -8.69 -5.19
N LEU A 48 -17.60 -7.42 -4.96
CA LEU A 48 -18.85 -6.75 -5.37
C LEU A 48 -18.70 -5.99 -6.69
N GLN A 49 -17.50 -5.55 -7.03
CA GLN A 49 -17.20 -4.75 -8.21
C GLN A 49 -15.83 -5.15 -8.80
N PRO A 50 -15.61 -5.08 -10.12
CA PRO A 50 -14.33 -5.45 -10.73
C PRO A 50 -13.24 -4.40 -10.47
N ILE A 51 -12.78 -4.30 -9.23
CA ILE A 51 -11.71 -3.37 -8.81
C ILE A 51 -10.39 -4.12 -8.81
N HIS A 52 -9.48 -3.80 -9.73
CA HIS A 52 -8.16 -4.42 -9.83
C HIS A 52 -7.01 -3.41 -9.73
N THR A 53 -7.27 -2.13 -10.03
CA THR A 53 -6.26 -1.08 -9.98
C THR A 53 -6.65 -0.03 -8.94
N ALA A 54 -5.73 0.30 -8.06
CA ALA A 54 -5.92 1.33 -7.02
C ALA A 54 -4.72 2.28 -6.98
N VAL A 55 -4.98 3.57 -7.10
CA VAL A 55 -3.97 4.59 -6.86
C VAL A 55 -3.97 4.99 -5.39
N VAL A 56 -2.77 5.01 -4.80
CA VAL A 56 -2.54 5.48 -3.42
C VAL A 56 -1.90 6.87 -3.51
N THR A 57 -2.55 7.84 -2.94
CA THR A 57 -2.13 9.24 -2.97
C THR A 57 -2.38 9.92 -1.62
N SER A 58 -1.99 11.19 -1.49
CA SER A 58 -2.24 12.00 -0.30
C SER A 58 -2.52 13.45 -0.67
N PRO A 59 -3.18 14.26 0.15
CA PRO A 59 -3.32 15.69 -0.08
C PRO A 59 -1.97 16.39 -0.25
N SER A 60 -1.00 16.08 0.65
CA SER A 60 0.29 16.76 0.76
C SER A 60 1.48 15.78 0.80
N PRO A 61 2.71 16.27 0.59
CA PRO A 61 3.91 15.44 0.76
C PRO A 61 4.08 14.94 2.20
N ALA A 62 4.83 13.85 2.39
CA ALA A 62 5.22 13.28 3.69
C ALA A 62 4.07 12.78 4.57
N GLU A 63 2.89 12.49 4.01
CA GLU A 63 1.75 11.92 4.73
C GLU A 63 1.78 10.39 4.81
N GLY A 64 2.73 9.73 4.10
CA GLY A 64 2.96 8.29 4.15
C GLY A 64 2.28 7.49 3.05
N LYS A 65 1.94 8.12 1.90
CA LYS A 65 1.35 7.44 0.73
C LYS A 65 2.14 6.22 0.26
N SER A 66 3.45 6.39 0.04
CA SER A 66 4.33 5.31 -0.44
C SER A 66 4.50 4.20 0.59
N PHE A 67 4.60 4.55 1.88
CA PHE A 67 4.55 3.58 2.98
C PHE A 67 3.25 2.77 2.97
N ALA A 68 2.11 3.45 2.78
CA ALA A 68 0.81 2.79 2.70
C ALA A 68 0.70 1.89 1.46
N ALA A 69 1.18 2.35 0.30
CA ALA A 69 1.18 1.59 -0.95
C ALA A 69 2.00 0.30 -0.84
N VAL A 70 3.24 0.38 -0.31
CA VAL A 70 4.12 -0.77 -0.13
C VAL A 70 3.52 -1.78 0.85
N ASN A 71 3.07 -1.33 2.03
CA ASN A 71 2.48 -2.22 3.03
C ASN A 71 1.16 -2.85 2.57
N LEU A 72 0.32 -2.12 1.85
CA LEU A 72 -0.88 -2.69 1.25
C LEU A 72 -0.53 -3.77 0.22
N ALA A 73 0.45 -3.51 -0.66
CA ALA A 73 0.91 -4.48 -1.65
C ALA A 73 1.48 -5.74 -1.00
N LEU A 74 2.32 -5.59 0.04
CA LEU A 74 2.83 -6.71 0.85
C LEU A 74 1.69 -7.49 1.50
N SER A 75 0.71 -6.80 2.08
CA SER A 75 -0.45 -7.44 2.72
C SER A 75 -1.29 -8.23 1.71
N GLN A 76 -1.53 -7.69 0.51
CA GLN A 76 -2.25 -8.40 -0.56
C GLN A 76 -1.48 -9.64 -1.02
N ALA A 77 -0.18 -9.52 -1.21
CA ALA A 77 0.69 -10.60 -1.67
C ALA A 77 0.86 -11.77 -0.67
N GLN A 78 0.46 -11.59 0.60
CA GLN A 78 0.43 -12.67 1.59
C GLN A 78 -0.68 -13.70 1.33
N LEU A 79 -1.70 -13.36 0.54
CA LEU A 79 -2.76 -14.31 0.22
C LEU A 79 -2.29 -15.29 -0.86
N ALA A 80 -2.57 -16.58 -0.64
CA ALA A 80 -2.25 -17.60 -1.61
C ALA A 80 -2.96 -17.33 -2.95
N GLY A 81 -2.21 -17.38 -4.05
CA GLY A 81 -2.73 -17.16 -5.39
C GLY A 81 -3.07 -15.69 -5.72
N ASN A 82 -2.84 -14.76 -4.82
CA ASN A 82 -3.13 -13.34 -5.04
C ASN A 82 -1.89 -12.60 -5.58
N LEU A 83 -1.67 -12.65 -6.89
CA LEU A 83 -0.58 -11.93 -7.52
C LEU A 83 -0.85 -10.42 -7.42
N THR A 84 0.11 -9.70 -6.86
CA THR A 84 0.03 -8.26 -6.63
C THR A 84 1.19 -7.54 -7.30
N LEU A 85 0.90 -6.47 -8.02
CA LEU A 85 1.90 -5.58 -8.60
C LEU A 85 1.86 -4.22 -7.90
N LEU A 86 3.01 -3.74 -7.46
CA LEU A 86 3.23 -2.39 -6.96
C LEU A 86 4.00 -1.59 -8.01
N CYS A 87 3.46 -0.46 -8.45
CA CYS A 87 4.09 0.46 -9.42
C CYS A 87 4.41 1.81 -8.76
N ASP A 88 5.64 2.28 -8.92
CA ASP A 88 6.06 3.62 -8.46
C ASP A 88 5.85 4.66 -9.57
N PHE A 89 4.71 5.34 -9.53
CA PHE A 89 4.36 6.44 -10.43
C PHE A 89 4.72 7.83 -9.89
N ASP A 90 5.34 7.92 -8.72
CA ASP A 90 5.89 9.18 -8.24
C ASP A 90 7.27 9.46 -8.89
N PHE A 91 7.25 9.74 -10.19
CA PHE A 91 8.49 10.01 -10.95
C PHE A 91 9.24 11.24 -10.46
N ARG A 92 8.58 12.10 -9.64
CA ARG A 92 9.19 13.31 -9.08
C ARG A 92 10.03 13.01 -7.85
N ARG A 93 9.53 12.12 -6.97
CA ARG A 93 10.19 11.70 -5.72
C ARG A 93 9.98 10.21 -5.47
N PRO A 94 10.50 9.36 -6.35
CA PRO A 94 10.31 7.91 -6.21
C PRO A 94 11.05 7.40 -4.98
N ILE A 95 10.38 6.55 -4.20
CA ILE A 95 10.97 5.99 -2.97
C ILE A 95 10.67 4.50 -2.76
N VAL A 96 9.82 3.89 -3.59
CA VAL A 96 9.47 2.47 -3.47
C VAL A 96 10.71 1.58 -3.55
N HIS A 97 11.62 1.87 -4.46
CA HIS A 97 12.88 1.15 -4.60
C HIS A 97 13.74 1.19 -3.31
N ASN A 98 13.79 2.33 -2.62
CA ASN A 98 14.51 2.46 -1.36
C ASN A 98 13.83 1.67 -0.23
N LEU A 99 12.49 1.70 -0.15
CA LEU A 99 11.74 0.95 0.86
C LEU A 99 11.94 -0.56 0.72
N LEU A 100 12.05 -1.06 -0.51
CA LEU A 100 12.23 -2.48 -0.81
C LEU A 100 13.69 -2.86 -1.05
N GLN A 101 14.64 -1.91 -0.90
CA GLN A 101 16.08 -2.10 -1.09
C GLN A 101 16.42 -2.75 -2.45
N THR A 102 15.82 -2.23 -3.52
CA THR A 102 16.08 -2.65 -4.90
C THR A 102 16.59 -1.49 -5.74
N GLU A 103 17.12 -1.81 -6.92
CA GLU A 103 17.53 -0.79 -7.88
C GLU A 103 16.34 0.01 -8.41
N ARG A 104 16.55 1.32 -8.61
CA ARG A 104 15.53 2.22 -9.16
C ARG A 104 15.28 1.97 -10.65
N SER A 105 16.34 1.66 -11.40
CA SER A 105 16.32 1.41 -12.84
C SER A 105 16.97 0.03 -13.13
N PRO A 106 16.53 -0.67 -14.19
CA PRO A 106 15.45 -0.31 -15.10
C PRO A 106 14.07 -0.37 -14.42
N GLY A 107 13.11 0.45 -14.88
CA GLY A 107 11.79 0.54 -14.28
C GLY A 107 10.74 1.10 -15.23
N LEU A 108 9.71 1.69 -14.65
CA LEU A 108 8.50 2.10 -15.36
C LEU A 108 8.77 3.14 -16.45
N THR A 109 9.58 4.18 -16.16
CA THR A 109 9.92 5.20 -17.15
C THR A 109 10.70 4.65 -18.32
N ASP A 110 11.58 3.66 -18.08
CA ASP A 110 12.37 3.01 -19.13
C ASP A 110 11.49 2.20 -20.09
N TYR A 111 10.50 1.49 -19.52
CA TYR A 111 9.49 0.77 -20.31
C TYR A 111 8.61 1.72 -21.11
N LEU A 112 8.09 2.80 -20.50
CA LEU A 112 7.21 3.76 -21.16
C LEU A 112 7.90 4.54 -22.29
N GLN A 113 9.22 4.68 -22.21
CA GLN A 113 10.05 5.25 -23.27
C GLN A 113 10.44 4.23 -24.36
N GLY A 114 9.98 2.98 -24.25
CA GLY A 114 10.28 1.92 -25.21
C GLY A 114 11.73 1.42 -25.18
N LYS A 115 12.49 1.70 -24.10
CA LYS A 115 13.90 1.27 -23.97
C LYS A 115 14.04 -0.20 -23.62
N ILE A 116 13.03 -0.74 -22.93
CA ILE A 116 13.03 -2.11 -22.39
C ILE A 116 11.65 -2.77 -22.53
N GLU A 117 11.62 -4.08 -22.41
CA GLU A 117 10.38 -4.87 -22.35
C GLU A 117 9.74 -4.80 -20.97
N LEU A 118 8.41 -5.05 -20.88
CA LEU A 118 7.64 -4.96 -19.63
C LEU A 118 8.21 -5.83 -18.50
N HIS A 119 8.63 -7.06 -18.80
CA HIS A 119 9.19 -7.97 -17.79
C HIS A 119 10.52 -7.47 -17.20
N GLN A 120 11.30 -6.70 -17.96
CA GLN A 120 12.57 -6.12 -17.49
C GLN A 120 12.36 -4.91 -16.55
N ALA A 121 11.18 -4.27 -16.63
CA ALA A 121 10.80 -3.21 -15.70
C ALA A 121 10.29 -3.75 -14.36
N MET A 122 9.99 -5.06 -14.29
CA MET A 122 9.44 -5.70 -13.09
C MET A 122 10.52 -6.45 -12.30
N ARG A 123 10.26 -6.61 -11.01
CA ARG A 123 11.00 -7.51 -10.12
C ARG A 123 10.03 -8.29 -9.26
N ARG A 124 10.31 -9.56 -8.99
CA ARG A 124 9.55 -10.39 -8.07
C ARG A 124 10.24 -10.42 -6.72
N VAL A 125 9.52 -10.09 -5.66
CA VAL A 125 10.06 -10.18 -4.29
C VAL A 125 10.07 -11.64 -3.86
N GLN A 126 11.25 -12.17 -3.57
CA GLN A 126 11.49 -13.58 -3.26
C GLN A 126 10.61 -14.09 -2.12
N GLY A 127 10.04 -15.27 -2.28
CA GLY A 127 9.18 -15.90 -1.28
C GLY A 127 7.79 -15.27 -1.13
N THR A 128 7.41 -14.35 -2.03
CA THR A 128 6.11 -13.68 -2.00
C THR A 128 5.40 -13.72 -3.36
N ASN A 129 4.13 -13.28 -3.37
CA ASN A 129 3.37 -13.02 -4.60
C ASN A 129 3.45 -11.55 -5.03
N LEU A 130 4.41 -10.78 -4.50
CA LEU A 130 4.61 -9.38 -4.82
C LEU A 130 5.55 -9.21 -6.00
N TYR A 131 5.08 -8.48 -6.99
CA TYR A 131 5.88 -7.91 -8.07
C TYR A 131 5.98 -6.40 -7.87
N VAL A 132 7.13 -5.83 -8.23
CA VAL A 132 7.39 -4.40 -8.08
C VAL A 132 7.90 -3.86 -9.41
N MET A 133 7.40 -2.71 -9.79
CA MET A 133 7.88 -1.92 -10.92
C MET A 133 8.38 -0.58 -10.37
N PRO A 134 9.69 -0.43 -10.14
CA PRO A 134 10.27 0.83 -9.69
C PRO A 134 10.05 1.95 -10.71
N ALA A 135 10.26 3.20 -10.30
CA ALA A 135 10.03 4.35 -11.16
C ALA A 135 10.88 4.36 -12.44
N GLY A 136 12.11 3.83 -12.40
CA GLY A 136 13.04 3.87 -13.53
C GLY A 136 13.89 5.13 -13.55
N GLU A 137 14.51 5.45 -14.70
CA GLU A 137 15.34 6.63 -14.86
C GLU A 137 14.57 7.94 -14.62
N ALA A 138 15.28 8.97 -14.20
CA ALA A 138 14.68 10.30 -14.03
C ALA A 138 14.20 10.87 -15.37
N VAL A 139 13.02 11.47 -15.37
CA VAL A 139 12.42 12.09 -16.57
C VAL A 139 12.20 13.58 -16.33
N ILE A 140 12.33 14.36 -17.41
CA ILE A 140 12.19 15.83 -17.36
C ILE A 140 10.71 16.20 -17.20
N ASN A 141 9.83 15.55 -17.96
CA ASN A 141 8.40 15.87 -18.03
C ASN A 141 7.54 14.64 -17.63
N PRO A 142 7.37 14.38 -16.30
CA PRO A 142 6.57 13.24 -15.83
C PRO A 142 5.14 13.21 -16.37
N LEU A 143 4.47 14.36 -16.40
CA LEU A 143 3.09 14.45 -16.83
C LEU A 143 2.90 14.08 -18.32
N GLU A 144 3.85 14.45 -19.18
CA GLU A 144 3.82 14.07 -20.60
C GLU A 144 3.94 12.55 -20.76
N LEU A 145 4.82 11.94 -19.97
CA LEU A 145 5.00 10.49 -19.98
C LEU A 145 3.72 9.75 -19.52
N LEU A 146 3.02 10.29 -18.53
CA LEU A 146 1.75 9.72 -18.03
C LEU A 146 0.59 9.86 -19.03
N ASN A 147 0.64 10.86 -19.90
CA ASN A 147 -0.38 11.04 -20.96
C ASN A 147 -0.18 10.13 -22.17
N LEU A 148 0.88 9.32 -22.19
CA LEU A 148 1.09 8.37 -23.27
C LEU A 148 0.00 7.31 -23.28
N LYS A 149 -0.40 6.92 -24.49
CA LYS A 149 -1.37 5.85 -24.71
C LYS A 149 -0.89 4.49 -24.14
N GLU A 150 0.42 4.32 -24.06
CA GLU A 150 1.09 3.16 -23.49
C GLU A 150 0.75 2.96 -22.00
N VAL A 151 0.62 4.04 -21.23
CA VAL A 151 0.21 3.99 -19.81
C VAL A 151 -1.20 3.40 -19.70
N LYS A 152 -2.14 3.93 -20.49
CA LYS A 152 -3.51 3.42 -20.50
C LYS A 152 -3.56 1.96 -20.92
N GLN A 153 -2.88 1.60 -22.01
CA GLN A 153 -2.83 0.23 -22.50
C GLN A 153 -2.22 -0.71 -21.47
N MET A 154 -1.16 -0.31 -20.79
CA MET A 154 -0.54 -1.08 -19.73
C MET A 154 -1.53 -1.30 -18.57
N LEU A 155 -2.18 -0.25 -18.05
CA LEU A 155 -3.15 -0.33 -16.96
C LEU A 155 -4.40 -1.15 -17.32
N ASP A 156 -4.80 -1.18 -18.58
CA ASP A 156 -5.89 -2.03 -19.08
C ASP A 156 -5.48 -3.53 -19.19
N HIS A 157 -4.18 -3.81 -19.33
CA HIS A 157 -3.68 -5.18 -19.49
C HIS A 157 -3.23 -5.83 -18.17
N LEU A 158 -2.65 -5.06 -17.26
CA LEU A 158 -2.13 -5.56 -15.98
C LEU A 158 -3.16 -6.33 -15.13
N PRO A 159 -4.45 -5.96 -15.06
CA PRO A 159 -5.48 -6.72 -14.34
C PRO A 159 -5.72 -8.14 -14.85
N ARG A 160 -5.23 -8.49 -16.03
CA ARG A 160 -5.28 -9.87 -16.57
C ARG A 160 -4.20 -10.78 -16.01
N LEU A 161 -3.14 -10.18 -15.46
CA LEU A 161 -1.99 -10.87 -14.88
C LEU A 161 -1.98 -10.82 -13.35
N PHE A 162 -2.52 -9.74 -12.78
CA PHE A 162 -2.48 -9.46 -11.35
C PHE A 162 -3.88 -9.27 -10.78
N ASN A 163 -4.10 -9.82 -9.60
CA ASN A 163 -5.33 -9.62 -8.85
C ASN A 163 -5.46 -8.16 -8.37
N TRP A 164 -4.32 -7.59 -7.97
CA TRP A 164 -4.20 -6.19 -7.59
C TRP A 164 -3.01 -5.51 -8.26
N VAL A 165 -3.26 -4.32 -8.78
CA VAL A 165 -2.25 -3.37 -9.27
C VAL A 165 -2.36 -2.11 -8.42
N ILE A 166 -1.36 -1.86 -7.57
CA ILE A 166 -1.32 -0.74 -6.64
C ILE A 166 -0.31 0.27 -7.16
N LEU A 167 -0.75 1.51 -7.33
CA LEU A 167 0.08 2.60 -7.85
C LEU A 167 0.41 3.58 -6.72
N ASP A 168 1.69 3.73 -6.39
CA ASP A 168 2.15 4.88 -5.60
C ASP A 168 2.21 6.11 -6.51
N SER A 169 1.68 7.23 -6.08
CA SER A 169 1.55 8.44 -6.90
C SER A 169 2.04 9.70 -6.17
N PRO A 170 2.31 10.81 -6.86
CA PRO A 170 2.55 12.10 -6.22
C PRO A 170 1.36 12.59 -5.38
N PRO A 171 1.56 13.61 -4.50
CA PRO A 171 0.46 14.22 -3.76
C PRO A 171 -0.51 14.97 -4.67
N LEU A 172 -1.83 14.85 -4.42
CA LEU A 172 -2.92 15.39 -5.24
C LEU A 172 -2.89 16.90 -5.43
N LEU A 173 -2.59 17.65 -4.36
CA LEU A 173 -2.65 19.12 -4.41
C LEU A 173 -1.38 19.76 -5.00
N PHE A 174 -0.37 18.95 -5.33
CA PHE A 174 0.94 19.41 -5.80
C PHE A 174 1.28 18.96 -7.21
N ALA A 175 0.55 17.99 -7.76
CA ALA A 175 0.84 17.44 -9.08
C ALA A 175 -0.44 16.96 -9.77
N ALA A 176 -0.65 17.38 -11.01
CA ALA A 176 -1.75 16.89 -11.85
C ALA A 176 -1.65 15.39 -12.16
N ASP A 177 -0.44 14.84 -12.00
CA ASP A 177 -0.11 13.43 -12.27
C ASP A 177 -1.02 12.48 -11.47
N ALA A 178 -1.25 12.77 -10.17
CA ALA A 178 -2.10 11.94 -9.32
C ALA A 178 -3.59 11.96 -9.75
N ASN A 179 -4.09 13.12 -10.16
CA ASN A 179 -5.46 13.23 -10.69
C ASN A 179 -5.62 12.45 -11.99
N LEU A 180 -4.63 12.51 -12.89
CA LEU A 180 -4.65 11.73 -14.12
C LEU A 180 -4.64 10.23 -13.82
N LEU A 181 -3.76 9.75 -12.94
CA LEU A 181 -3.73 8.34 -12.52
C LEU A 181 -5.04 7.89 -11.89
N ALA A 182 -5.67 8.74 -11.08
CA ALA A 182 -6.97 8.45 -10.48
C ALA A 182 -8.08 8.24 -11.53
N THR A 183 -8.00 8.91 -12.69
CA THR A 183 -8.95 8.69 -13.80
C THR A 183 -8.70 7.39 -14.57
N LEU A 184 -7.49 6.85 -14.51
CA LEU A 184 -7.09 5.64 -15.23
C LEU A 184 -7.26 4.37 -14.37
N CYS A 185 -7.44 4.50 -13.07
CA CYS A 185 -7.59 3.39 -12.14
C CYS A 185 -9.04 3.14 -11.74
N HIS A 186 -9.34 1.93 -11.28
CA HIS A 186 -10.68 1.58 -10.77
C HIS A 186 -11.01 2.31 -9.47
N GLY A 187 -10.02 2.76 -8.70
CA GLY A 187 -10.27 3.52 -7.49
C GLY A 187 -9.05 4.20 -6.88
N THR A 188 -9.32 5.06 -5.90
CA THR A 188 -8.33 5.87 -5.21
C THR A 188 -8.38 5.62 -3.70
N ILE A 189 -7.22 5.45 -3.08
CA ILE A 189 -7.02 5.42 -1.64
C ILE A 189 -6.32 6.71 -1.24
N LEU A 190 -6.98 7.52 -0.40
CA LEU A 190 -6.43 8.78 0.09
C LEU A 190 -5.77 8.56 1.45
N VAL A 191 -4.47 8.83 1.54
CA VAL A 191 -3.71 8.74 2.79
C VAL A 191 -3.64 10.12 3.44
N VAL A 192 -4.03 10.21 4.70
CA VAL A 192 -3.97 11.43 5.51
C VAL A 192 -3.16 11.17 6.79
N ARG A 193 -2.43 12.16 7.28
CA ARG A 193 -1.58 12.01 8.47
C ARG A 193 -2.15 12.77 9.65
N ILE A 194 -2.36 12.09 10.77
CA ILE A 194 -2.80 12.71 12.04
C ILE A 194 -1.79 13.79 12.46
N GLY A 195 -2.32 14.94 12.86
CA GLY A 195 -1.52 16.06 13.33
C GLY A 195 -0.77 16.85 12.23
N ALA A 196 -0.91 16.45 10.95
CA ALA A 196 -0.27 17.13 9.83
C ALA A 196 -1.28 17.54 8.74
N THR A 197 -2.17 16.64 8.35
CA THR A 197 -3.17 16.93 7.31
C THR A 197 -4.32 17.75 7.87
N THR A 198 -4.61 18.89 7.27
CA THR A 198 -5.74 19.76 7.67
C THR A 198 -7.04 19.29 6.99
N ILE A 199 -8.17 19.58 7.63
CA ILE A 199 -9.51 19.32 7.06
C ILE A 199 -9.67 20.01 5.71
N ASP A 200 -9.17 21.26 5.56
CA ASP A 200 -9.19 22.00 4.30
C ASP A 200 -8.42 21.26 3.19
N SER A 201 -7.22 20.71 3.50
CA SER A 201 -6.45 19.91 2.53
C SER A 201 -7.20 18.65 2.11
N VAL A 202 -7.84 17.96 3.05
CA VAL A 202 -8.67 16.78 2.73
C VAL A 202 -9.85 17.18 1.84
N THR A 203 -10.54 18.27 2.18
CA THR A 203 -11.69 18.74 1.41
C THR A 203 -11.31 19.09 -0.02
N ARG A 204 -10.20 19.81 -0.22
CA ARG A 204 -9.68 20.14 -1.56
C ARG A 204 -9.25 18.90 -2.33
N ALA A 205 -8.59 17.95 -1.68
CA ALA A 205 -8.20 16.69 -2.30
C ALA A 205 -9.43 15.88 -2.75
N MET A 206 -10.44 15.78 -1.89
CA MET A 206 -11.71 15.11 -2.24
C MET A 206 -12.44 15.81 -3.39
N GLN A 207 -12.44 17.14 -3.41
CA GLN A 207 -13.02 17.91 -4.52
C GLN A 207 -12.27 17.69 -5.84
N SER A 208 -10.95 17.55 -5.81
CA SER A 208 -10.15 17.25 -7.00
C SER A 208 -10.40 15.85 -7.55
N LEU A 209 -10.88 14.92 -6.72
CA LEU A 209 -11.24 13.54 -7.07
C LEU A 209 -12.74 13.36 -7.40
N CYS A 210 -13.51 14.42 -7.54
CA CYS A 210 -14.98 14.39 -7.57
C CYS A 210 -15.61 13.44 -8.62
N GLN A 211 -14.89 13.08 -9.68
CA GLN A 211 -15.35 12.13 -10.70
C GLN A 211 -14.71 10.75 -10.57
N ASN A 212 -13.83 10.55 -9.60
CA ASN A 212 -13.06 9.32 -9.43
C ASN A 212 -13.61 8.51 -8.25
N ASN A 213 -13.55 7.20 -8.39
CA ASN A 213 -14.00 6.29 -7.33
C ASN A 213 -13.03 6.33 -6.14
N VAL A 214 -13.45 6.91 -5.01
CA VAL A 214 -12.68 6.89 -3.77
C VAL A 214 -13.03 5.64 -2.98
N LEU A 215 -12.09 4.69 -2.88
CA LEU A 215 -12.26 3.44 -2.15
C LEU A 215 -12.25 3.64 -0.63
N GLY A 216 -11.52 4.65 -0.17
CA GLY A 216 -11.45 4.98 1.25
C GLY A 216 -10.32 5.93 1.61
N ILE A 217 -10.28 6.26 2.90
CA ILE A 217 -9.24 7.10 3.51
C ILE A 217 -8.44 6.24 4.49
N VAL A 218 -7.12 6.25 4.36
CA VAL A 218 -6.18 5.64 5.30
C VAL A 218 -5.64 6.73 6.21
N VAL A 219 -5.86 6.58 7.51
CA VAL A 219 -5.36 7.51 8.53
C VAL A 219 -4.03 7.00 9.04
N ASN A 220 -2.95 7.69 8.68
CA ASN A 220 -1.58 7.34 9.03
C ASN A 220 -1.05 8.15 10.22
N GLY A 221 -0.02 7.64 10.90
CA GLY A 221 0.67 8.34 11.99
C GLY A 221 -0.10 8.35 13.31
N ALA A 222 -1.10 7.48 13.47
CA ALA A 222 -1.80 7.30 14.74
C ALA A 222 -0.86 6.71 15.80
N ARG A 223 -0.78 7.30 16.99
CA ARG A 223 -0.10 6.71 18.14
C ARG A 223 -1.01 5.70 18.83
N ARG A 224 -0.36 4.65 19.42
CA ARG A 224 -1.06 3.65 20.23
C ARG A 224 -1.83 4.31 21.36
N GLY A 225 -2.87 4.85 21.38
CA GLY A 225 -3.62 5.59 22.42
C GLY A 225 -4.51 6.70 21.85
N GLU A 226 -4.16 7.27 20.71
CA GLU A 226 -4.96 8.35 20.10
C GLU A 226 -6.24 7.80 19.45
N LEU A 227 -6.20 6.59 18.90
CA LEU A 227 -7.37 5.91 18.35
C LEU A 227 -8.11 5.03 19.36
N TYR A 228 -7.43 4.57 20.41
CA TYR A 228 -7.96 3.61 21.37
C TYR A 228 -8.91 4.22 22.41
N SER A 229 -8.85 5.51 22.69
CA SER A 229 -9.70 6.11 23.72
C SER A 229 -11.20 6.08 23.41
N LYS A 230 -11.60 5.93 22.15
CA LYS A 230 -13.02 5.76 21.75
C LYS A 230 -13.41 4.34 21.30
N TYR A 231 -12.43 3.49 20.96
CA TYR A 231 -12.68 2.13 20.45
C TYR A 231 -12.30 1.02 21.43
N THR A 232 -11.64 1.33 22.55
CA THR A 232 -11.23 0.35 23.58
C THR A 232 -12.42 -0.32 24.26
N TYR A 233 -13.60 0.30 24.20
CA TYR A 233 -14.83 -0.30 24.74
C TYR A 233 -15.26 -1.58 24.01
N TYR A 234 -14.86 -1.76 22.74
CA TYR A 234 -15.23 -2.95 21.96
C TYR A 234 -14.24 -4.11 22.10
N HIS A 235 -12.95 -3.84 22.29
CA HIS A 235 -11.96 -4.92 22.42
C HIS A 235 -11.94 -5.58 23.79
N SER A 236 -12.29 -4.89 24.87
CA SER A 236 -12.40 -5.51 26.20
C SER A 236 -13.56 -6.53 26.32
N TYR A 237 -14.50 -6.54 25.36
CA TYR A 237 -15.59 -7.52 25.33
C TYR A 237 -15.21 -8.84 24.64
N TYR A 238 -14.12 -8.87 23.87
CA TYR A 238 -13.73 -10.04 23.06
C TYR A 238 -12.36 -10.62 23.41
N SER A 239 -11.66 -10.07 24.40
CA SER A 239 -10.48 -10.75 24.96
C SER A 239 -10.94 -11.87 25.88
N PRO A 240 -10.50 -13.13 25.68
CA PRO A 240 -10.70 -14.17 26.66
C PRO A 240 -10.15 -13.68 28.00
N LYS A 241 -10.92 -13.75 29.04
CA LYS A 241 -10.41 -13.59 30.41
C LYS A 241 -9.53 -14.81 30.65
N ASP A 242 -8.25 -14.61 30.88
CA ASP A 242 -7.38 -15.62 31.48
C ASP A 242 -7.98 -15.96 32.86
N GLU A 243 -8.60 -17.13 32.94
CA GLU A 243 -8.94 -17.79 34.21
C GLU A 243 -7.65 -18.39 34.74
N ASP A 244 -6.90 -17.64 35.52
CA ASP A 244 -5.92 -18.18 36.45
C ASP A 244 -5.57 -17.08 37.46
N GLU A 245 -6.14 -17.24 38.70
CA GLU A 245 -5.55 -16.95 40.01
C GLU A 245 -6.62 -17.06 41.10
N HIS A 246 -6.99 -18.30 41.40
CA HIS A 246 -7.55 -18.64 42.69
C HIS A 246 -6.71 -19.79 43.28
N GLU A 247 -5.60 -19.47 43.92
CA GLU A 247 -5.00 -20.33 44.91
C GLU A 247 -4.71 -19.52 46.19
N GLY A 248 -5.48 -19.84 47.23
CA GLY A 248 -4.98 -20.24 48.51
C GLY A 248 -4.45 -19.12 49.42
N HIS A 249 -5.34 -18.42 50.13
CA HIS A 249 -5.00 -17.95 51.46
C HIS A 249 -5.72 -18.83 52.49
N GLU A 250 -5.05 -19.94 52.88
CA GLU A 250 -5.35 -20.65 54.13
C GLU A 250 -4.85 -19.80 55.30
N ALA A 251 -5.77 -19.44 56.16
CA ALA A 251 -5.50 -18.84 57.48
C ALA A 251 -4.93 -19.91 58.43
N ALA A 252 -3.77 -19.65 59.01
CA ALA A 252 -3.26 -20.41 60.13
C ALA A 252 -3.97 -19.97 61.42
N PRO A 253 -4.29 -20.90 62.35
CA PRO A 253 -4.96 -20.58 63.61
C PRO A 253 -3.98 -20.09 64.65
N GLU A 254 -4.41 -19.07 65.39
CA GLU A 254 -3.76 -18.66 66.67
C GLU A 254 -3.94 -19.77 67.71
N ALA A 255 -2.85 -20.09 68.38
CA ALA A 255 -2.87 -20.83 69.63
C ALA A 255 -1.89 -20.15 70.61
N GLU A 256 -2.48 -19.71 71.74
CA GLU A 256 -1.95 -19.39 73.09
C GLU A 256 -0.83 -18.38 73.23
#